data_13ff8971ccd7e1031fa26897b490e71f
#
_entry.id   13ff8971ccd7e1031fa26897b490e71f
#
_cell.length_a   1.000
_cell.length_b   1.000
_cell.length_c   1.000
_cell.angle_alpha   90.00
_cell.angle_beta   90.00
_cell.angle_gamma   90.00
#
_symmetry.space_group_name_H-M   'P 1'
#
loop_
_entity.id
_entity.type
_entity.pdbx_description
1 polymer ?
#
loop_
_entity_poly.entity_id
_entity_poly.type
_entity_poly.pdbx_seq_one_letter_code
_entity_poly.pdbx_strand_id
1 'polypeptide(L)'
;MLKTPKTKTRVPVAMQLTADLVARTLRVVEDEGPEPNWTPISSRRLDELVGRVEQESGDEEIWVFAYGSLMWNPGFEVAASEEAVAYGWHRAFSLRIERLRATSDAPGLMLALRPGGSCSGLILKLPRSTKRQDLRTLLAREIRYAEVCDMVRWVSVKTPAGPRRALTFWASAKQSPLTEKIPLDEAAMLIAQACGPAGSCAEYLHRTVSDLAERNIYDRNLWQLQKIVAATLRALPQN
;
A
#
# COMPACT_ATOMS: atom_id res chain seq x y z
N MET A 1 -24.54 35.97 11.48
CA MET A 1 -24.84 34.94 10.46
C MET A 1 -23.54 34.38 9.92
N LEU A 2 -23.11 33.26 10.44
CA LEU A 2 -21.92 32.51 9.97
C LEU A 2 -22.29 31.75 8.69
N LYS A 3 -21.62 32.07 7.57
CA LYS A 3 -21.80 31.36 6.32
C LYS A 3 -21.12 29.99 6.45
N THR A 4 -21.92 28.93 6.46
CA THR A 4 -21.46 27.54 6.33
C THR A 4 -20.69 27.39 5.02
N PRO A 5 -19.45 26.82 5.02
CA PRO A 5 -18.72 26.59 3.78
C PRO A 5 -19.46 25.52 2.97
N LYS A 6 -19.88 25.86 1.76
CA LYS A 6 -20.42 24.90 0.79
C LYS A 6 -19.31 23.93 0.41
N THR A 7 -19.35 22.74 0.96
CA THR A 7 -18.53 21.61 0.48
C THR A 7 -18.94 21.33 -0.96
N LYS A 8 -18.09 21.69 -1.92
CA LYS A 8 -18.29 21.29 -3.31
C LYS A 8 -18.18 19.77 -3.35
N THR A 9 -19.31 19.08 -3.44
CA THR A 9 -19.38 17.65 -3.74
C THR A 9 -18.77 17.48 -5.14
N ARG A 10 -17.53 17.04 -5.20
CA ARG A 10 -16.89 16.65 -6.47
C ARG A 10 -17.61 15.39 -6.94
N VAL A 11 -18.27 15.45 -8.08
CA VAL A 11 -18.82 14.26 -8.75
C VAL A 11 -17.65 13.29 -8.97
N PRO A 12 -17.74 12.04 -8.49
CA PRO A 12 -16.68 11.07 -8.69
C PRO A 12 -16.47 10.86 -10.19
N VAL A 13 -15.26 11.11 -10.65
CA VAL A 13 -14.88 10.72 -12.03
C VAL A 13 -14.92 9.20 -12.07
N ALA A 14 -15.73 8.61 -12.94
CA ALA A 14 -15.87 7.16 -13.07
C ALA A 14 -14.50 6.50 -13.27
N MET A 15 -14.26 5.43 -12.52
CA MET A 15 -13.04 4.64 -12.65
C MET A 15 -13.00 3.99 -14.03
N GLN A 16 -11.88 4.16 -14.75
CA GLN A 16 -11.71 3.64 -16.12
C GLN A 16 -11.05 2.25 -16.14
N LEU A 17 -10.27 1.92 -15.13
CA LEU A 17 -9.72 0.58 -14.91
C LEU A 17 -10.83 -0.31 -14.35
N THR A 18 -11.49 -1.07 -15.23
CA THR A 18 -12.60 -1.94 -14.86
C THR A 18 -12.12 -3.35 -14.51
N ALA A 19 -12.98 -4.13 -13.85
CA ALA A 19 -12.72 -5.53 -13.55
C ALA A 19 -12.42 -6.36 -14.81
N ASP A 20 -13.12 -6.10 -15.92
CA ASP A 20 -12.88 -6.79 -17.20
C ASP A 20 -11.50 -6.50 -17.78
N LEU A 21 -11.01 -5.25 -17.69
CA LEU A 21 -9.65 -4.91 -18.09
C LEU A 21 -8.61 -5.57 -17.20
N VAL A 22 -8.88 -5.63 -15.90
CA VAL A 22 -8.01 -6.30 -14.93
C VAL A 22 -7.95 -7.80 -15.20
N ALA A 23 -9.08 -8.44 -15.50
CA ALA A 23 -9.12 -9.88 -15.81
C ALA A 23 -8.18 -10.26 -16.97
N ARG A 24 -7.98 -9.35 -17.95
CA ARG A 24 -7.04 -9.56 -19.07
C ARG A 24 -5.56 -9.61 -18.64
N THR A 25 -5.23 -9.15 -17.44
CA THR A 25 -3.85 -9.15 -16.92
C THR A 25 -3.55 -10.39 -16.07
N LEU A 26 -4.57 -11.16 -15.71
CA LEU A 26 -4.40 -12.32 -14.84
C LEU A 26 -3.95 -13.53 -15.66
N ARG A 27 -2.94 -14.23 -15.14
CA ARG A 27 -2.43 -15.48 -15.68
C ARG A 27 -1.87 -16.32 -14.55
N VAL A 28 -1.76 -17.62 -14.77
CA VAL A 28 -1.06 -18.52 -13.84
C VAL A 28 0.44 -18.29 -13.99
N VAL A 29 1.09 -18.00 -12.90
CA VAL A 29 2.54 -17.74 -12.83
C VAL A 29 3.12 -18.58 -11.70
N GLU A 30 4.19 -19.30 -11.98
CA GLU A 30 4.93 -20.07 -10.96
C GLU A 30 5.61 -19.14 -9.96
N ASP A 31 5.69 -19.58 -8.69
CA ASP A 31 6.41 -18.85 -7.67
C ASP A 31 7.90 -19.16 -7.78
N GLU A 32 8.67 -18.21 -8.27
CA GLU A 32 10.13 -18.32 -8.41
C GLU A 32 10.89 -18.13 -7.08
N GLY A 33 10.16 -18.06 -5.96
CA GLY A 33 10.74 -17.89 -4.64
C GLY A 33 11.03 -16.41 -4.28
N PRO A 34 11.97 -16.15 -3.35
CA PRO A 34 12.27 -14.80 -2.87
C PRO A 34 12.93 -13.91 -3.95
N GLU A 35 12.92 -12.61 -3.72
CA GLU A 35 13.63 -11.64 -4.56
C GLU A 35 15.13 -12.01 -4.63
N PRO A 36 15.73 -11.99 -5.84
CA PRO A 36 17.16 -12.24 -6.00
C PRO A 36 17.98 -11.22 -5.18
N ASN A 37 19.03 -11.69 -4.54
CA ASN A 37 19.94 -10.87 -3.70
C ASN A 37 19.30 -10.26 -2.45
N TRP A 38 18.11 -10.71 -2.05
CA TRP A 38 17.45 -10.29 -0.82
C TRP A 38 17.37 -11.47 0.16
N THR A 39 17.62 -11.20 1.44
CA THR A 39 17.61 -12.21 2.48
C THR A 39 16.22 -12.31 3.12
N PRO A 40 15.47 -13.42 2.98
CA PRO A 40 14.22 -13.60 3.70
C PRO A 40 14.40 -13.35 5.19
N ILE A 41 13.46 -12.62 5.79
CA ILE A 41 13.56 -12.31 7.23
C ILE A 41 13.50 -13.59 8.06
N SER A 42 14.47 -13.81 8.94
CA SER A 42 14.46 -14.93 9.86
C SER A 42 13.44 -14.73 10.98
N SER A 43 12.90 -15.83 11.56
CA SER A 43 11.99 -15.74 12.71
C SER A 43 12.59 -14.96 13.87
N ARG A 44 13.89 -15.13 14.15
CA ARG A 44 14.60 -14.37 15.18
C ARG A 44 14.57 -12.87 14.89
N ARG A 45 14.89 -12.47 13.66
CA ARG A 45 14.91 -11.04 13.28
C ARG A 45 13.51 -10.42 13.30
N LEU A 46 12.51 -11.21 12.90
CA LEU A 46 11.11 -10.81 13.01
C LEU A 46 10.68 -10.60 14.48
N ASP A 47 11.07 -11.51 15.37
CA ASP A 47 10.74 -11.42 16.79
C ASP A 47 11.47 -10.25 17.48
N GLU A 48 12.70 -9.92 17.08
CA GLU A 48 13.43 -8.71 17.48
C GLU A 48 12.68 -7.45 17.03
N LEU A 49 12.14 -7.43 15.79
CA LEU A 49 11.36 -6.32 15.27
C LEU A 49 10.03 -6.14 16.01
N VAL A 50 9.33 -7.23 16.32
CA VAL A 50 8.13 -7.23 17.18
C VAL A 50 8.45 -6.63 18.53
N GLY A 51 9.50 -7.11 19.19
CA GLY A 51 9.93 -6.61 20.50
C GLY A 51 10.27 -5.12 20.49
N ARG A 52 10.93 -4.62 19.42
CA ARG A 52 11.21 -3.21 19.24
C ARG A 52 9.93 -2.37 19.16
N VAL A 53 8.96 -2.79 18.35
CA VAL A 53 7.68 -2.06 18.21
C VAL A 53 6.89 -2.08 19.52
N GLU A 54 6.88 -3.20 20.25
CA GLU A 54 6.25 -3.29 21.57
C GLU A 54 6.91 -2.37 22.59
N GLN A 55 8.22 -2.34 22.63
CA GLN A 55 8.98 -1.43 23.51
C GLN A 55 8.70 0.04 23.18
N GLU A 56 8.67 0.40 21.91
CA GLU A 56 8.41 1.77 21.44
C GLU A 56 6.95 2.20 21.66
N SER A 57 5.99 1.25 21.72
CA SER A 57 4.59 1.53 22.04
C SER A 57 4.32 1.58 23.55
N GLY A 58 5.15 0.92 24.36
CA GLY A 58 4.88 0.78 25.80
C GLY A 58 3.50 0.16 26.06
N ASP A 59 2.75 0.78 26.98
CA ASP A 59 1.37 0.37 27.33
C ASP A 59 0.32 0.94 26.37
N GLU A 60 0.71 1.74 25.39
CA GLU A 60 -0.21 2.34 24.44
C GLU A 60 -0.81 1.30 23.48
N GLU A 61 -1.99 1.62 22.97
CA GLU A 61 -2.63 0.86 21.90
C GLU A 61 -1.86 1.04 20.60
N ILE A 62 -1.63 -0.06 19.87
CA ILE A 62 -1.00 0.02 18.55
C ILE A 62 -2.07 0.27 17.49
N TRP A 63 -1.95 1.42 16.84
CA TRP A 63 -2.69 1.76 15.65
C TRP A 63 -1.78 1.63 14.44
N VAL A 64 -2.29 1.11 13.33
CA VAL A 64 -1.58 0.93 12.07
C VAL A 64 -2.16 1.87 11.04
N PHE A 65 -1.36 2.77 10.47
CA PHE A 65 -1.81 3.63 9.37
C PHE A 65 -1.79 2.85 8.06
N ALA A 66 -2.97 2.58 7.55
CA ALA A 66 -3.23 1.87 6.30
C ALA A 66 -3.50 2.87 5.17
N TYR A 67 -2.72 2.78 4.10
CA TYR A 67 -2.81 3.67 2.94
C TYR A 67 -2.94 2.91 1.60
N GLY A 68 -2.90 1.58 1.64
CA GLY A 68 -2.93 0.66 0.49
C GLY A 68 -3.65 -0.63 0.87
N SER A 69 -3.05 -1.80 0.59
CA SER A 69 -3.67 -3.11 0.77
C SER A 69 -4.21 -3.39 2.17
N LEU A 70 -3.60 -2.83 3.20
CA LEU A 70 -4.09 -2.97 4.57
C LEU A 70 -5.48 -2.36 4.80
N MET A 71 -5.95 -1.46 3.93
CA MET A 71 -7.28 -0.87 4.04
C MET A 71 -8.38 -1.87 3.69
N TRP A 72 -8.15 -2.74 2.70
CA TRP A 72 -9.11 -3.73 2.20
C TRP A 72 -8.73 -5.18 2.54
N ASN A 73 -7.53 -5.41 3.01
CA ASN A 73 -7.06 -6.71 3.49
C ASN A 73 -6.02 -6.50 4.61
N PRO A 74 -6.43 -6.23 5.84
CA PRO A 74 -5.51 -5.98 6.95
C PRO A 74 -4.66 -7.20 7.33
N GLY A 75 -5.19 -8.42 7.18
CA GLY A 75 -4.49 -9.66 7.53
C GLY A 75 -4.43 -9.95 9.03
N PHE A 76 -5.12 -9.16 9.85
CA PHE A 76 -5.30 -9.33 11.29
C PHE A 76 -6.72 -8.87 11.70
N GLU A 77 -7.16 -9.23 12.89
CA GLU A 77 -8.42 -8.75 13.44
C GLU A 77 -8.31 -7.25 13.78
N VAL A 78 -9.28 -6.46 13.30
CA VAL A 78 -9.32 -5.01 13.51
C VAL A 78 -10.26 -4.68 14.66
N ALA A 79 -9.73 -4.29 15.81
CA ALA A 79 -10.53 -3.93 16.99
C ALA A 79 -11.28 -2.59 16.83
N ALA A 80 -10.75 -1.66 16.06
CA ALA A 80 -11.37 -0.39 15.71
C ALA A 80 -10.73 0.19 14.44
N SER A 81 -11.46 1.01 13.70
CA SER A 81 -10.97 1.73 12.52
C SER A 81 -11.45 3.17 12.52
N GLU A 82 -10.56 4.11 12.17
CA GLU A 82 -10.85 5.53 12.05
C GLU A 82 -10.23 6.08 10.75
N GLU A 83 -10.88 7.08 10.16
CA GLU A 83 -10.27 7.85 9.07
C GLU A 83 -9.09 8.67 9.60
N ALA A 84 -8.02 8.74 8.82
CA ALA A 84 -6.83 9.48 9.22
C ALA A 84 -6.13 10.13 8.04
N VAL A 85 -5.41 11.23 8.32
CA VAL A 85 -4.54 11.91 7.36
C VAL A 85 -3.12 11.99 7.90
N ALA A 86 -2.17 11.40 7.17
CA ALA A 86 -0.74 11.54 7.41
C ALA A 86 -0.21 12.74 6.62
N TYR A 87 0.10 13.85 7.30
CA TYR A 87 0.76 14.99 6.69
C TYR A 87 2.26 14.76 6.56
N GLY A 88 2.86 15.30 5.49
CA GLY A 88 4.26 15.05 5.15
C GLY A 88 4.49 13.73 4.42
N TRP A 89 3.42 13.03 4.02
CA TRP A 89 3.45 11.74 3.33
C TRP A 89 2.49 11.72 2.15
N HIS A 90 2.82 10.95 1.11
CA HIS A 90 1.92 10.62 0.01
C HIS A 90 2.12 9.19 -0.44
N ARG A 91 1.10 8.60 -1.05
CA ARG A 91 1.20 7.27 -1.65
C ARG A 91 1.61 7.37 -3.12
N ALA A 92 2.44 6.44 -3.58
CA ALA A 92 2.84 6.35 -4.97
C ALA A 92 3.16 4.91 -5.35
N PHE A 93 2.84 4.51 -6.57
CA PHE A 93 3.36 3.28 -7.17
C PHE A 93 4.81 3.53 -7.56
N SER A 94 5.72 3.14 -6.69
CA SER A 94 7.13 3.46 -6.80
C SER A 94 8.06 2.39 -6.24
N LEU A 95 7.52 1.29 -5.72
CA LEU A 95 8.28 0.14 -5.28
C LEU A 95 8.32 -0.88 -6.41
N ARG A 96 9.44 -0.95 -7.12
CA ARG A 96 9.68 -1.93 -8.19
C ARG A 96 9.79 -3.31 -7.56
N ILE A 97 9.14 -4.29 -8.17
CA ILE A 97 9.16 -5.68 -7.73
C ILE A 97 9.39 -6.60 -8.93
N GLU A 98 10.02 -7.74 -8.69
CA GLU A 98 10.26 -8.82 -9.65
C GLU A 98 9.68 -10.16 -9.16
N ARG A 99 8.97 -10.14 -8.05
CA ARG A 99 8.28 -11.29 -7.41
C ARG A 99 6.89 -10.85 -6.94
N LEU A 100 6.15 -11.75 -6.37
CA LEU A 100 4.82 -11.54 -5.80
C LEU A 100 3.75 -11.24 -6.86
N ARG A 101 3.67 -10.02 -7.39
CA ARG A 101 2.75 -9.59 -8.45
C ARG A 101 3.47 -9.24 -9.75
N ALA A 102 4.67 -9.76 -9.90
CA ALA A 102 5.56 -9.57 -11.02
C ALA A 102 6.46 -10.79 -11.20
N THR A 103 7.27 -10.77 -12.24
CA THR A 103 8.37 -11.72 -12.49
C THR A 103 9.62 -10.93 -12.92
N SER A 104 10.78 -11.57 -12.96
CA SER A 104 12.02 -10.96 -13.47
C SER A 104 11.86 -10.47 -14.91
N ASP A 105 11.12 -11.22 -15.75
CA ASP A 105 10.89 -10.88 -17.16
C ASP A 105 9.84 -9.79 -17.34
N ALA A 106 8.93 -9.64 -16.37
CA ALA A 106 7.87 -8.65 -16.37
C ALA A 106 7.80 -7.95 -15.00
N PRO A 107 8.77 -7.05 -14.70
CA PRO A 107 8.80 -6.32 -13.44
C PRO A 107 7.59 -5.41 -13.30
N GLY A 108 7.15 -5.21 -12.06
CA GLY A 108 5.97 -4.44 -11.74
C GLY A 108 6.22 -3.38 -10.68
N LEU A 109 5.14 -2.73 -10.25
CA LEU A 109 5.18 -1.72 -9.22
C LEU A 109 4.15 -2.00 -8.12
N MET A 110 4.58 -1.80 -6.88
CA MET A 110 3.72 -1.78 -5.70
C MET A 110 3.62 -0.37 -5.12
N LEU A 111 2.56 -0.16 -4.35
CA LEU A 111 2.30 1.10 -3.66
C LEU A 111 3.26 1.25 -2.47
N ALA A 112 3.83 2.43 -2.33
CA ALA A 112 4.65 2.82 -1.20
C ALA A 112 4.18 4.14 -0.59
N LEU A 113 4.42 4.34 0.70
CA LEU A 113 4.29 5.63 1.37
C LEU A 113 5.62 6.36 1.23
N ARG A 114 5.56 7.59 0.72
CA ARG A 114 6.74 8.41 0.44
C ARG A 114 6.67 9.77 1.15
N PRO A 115 7.82 10.37 1.48
CA PRO A 115 7.85 11.71 2.06
C PRO A 115 7.25 12.78 1.14
N GLY A 116 6.56 13.76 1.73
CA GLY A 116 5.96 14.92 1.06
C GLY A 116 4.44 14.82 0.90
N GLY A 117 3.74 15.96 0.88
CA GLY A 117 2.30 16.04 0.64
C GLY A 117 1.42 15.62 1.82
N SER A 118 0.31 14.97 1.51
CA SER A 118 -0.62 14.40 2.49
C SER A 118 -1.24 13.11 1.96
N CYS A 119 -1.47 12.16 2.85
CA CYS A 119 -2.05 10.86 2.54
C CYS A 119 -3.27 10.62 3.44
N SER A 120 -4.46 10.59 2.86
CA SER A 120 -5.68 10.15 3.54
C SER A 120 -5.76 8.63 3.52
N GLY A 121 -6.12 8.02 4.63
CA GLY A 121 -6.21 6.57 4.79
C GLY A 121 -7.00 6.22 6.04
N LEU A 122 -6.74 5.05 6.59
CA LEU A 122 -7.32 4.58 7.84
C LEU A 122 -6.24 4.37 8.89
N ILE A 123 -6.61 4.48 10.16
CA ILE A 123 -5.88 3.82 11.24
C ILE A 123 -6.67 2.62 11.72
N LEU A 124 -5.98 1.50 11.86
CA LEU A 124 -6.53 0.20 12.26
C LEU A 124 -5.92 -0.16 13.61
N LYS A 125 -6.76 -0.44 14.59
CA LYS A 125 -6.32 -0.79 15.95
C LYS A 125 -6.11 -2.28 16.08
N LEU A 126 -4.96 -2.69 16.60
CA LEU A 126 -4.72 -4.08 16.98
C LEU A 126 -5.50 -4.43 18.28
N PRO A 127 -6.13 -5.63 18.37
CA PRO A 127 -6.75 -6.08 19.59
C PRO A 127 -5.71 -6.24 20.71
N ARG A 128 -6.08 -5.86 21.94
CA ARG A 128 -5.17 -6.01 23.10
C ARG A 128 -4.84 -7.46 23.41
N SER A 129 -5.84 -8.35 23.26
CA SER A 129 -5.71 -9.78 23.58
C SER A 129 -4.73 -10.53 22.68
N THR A 130 -4.62 -10.13 21.43
CA THR A 130 -3.79 -10.78 20.39
C THR A 130 -2.68 -9.87 19.87
N LYS A 131 -2.44 -8.71 20.55
CA LYS A 131 -1.53 -7.64 20.10
C LYS A 131 -0.21 -8.17 19.54
N ARG A 132 0.50 -9.01 20.29
CA ARG A 132 1.81 -9.53 19.87
C ARG A 132 1.71 -10.46 18.66
N GLN A 133 0.71 -11.34 18.62
CA GLN A 133 0.49 -12.27 17.53
C GLN A 133 0.11 -11.52 16.24
N ASP A 134 -0.83 -10.57 16.32
CA ASP A 134 -1.28 -9.78 15.19
C ASP A 134 -0.18 -8.86 14.66
N LEU A 135 0.59 -8.24 15.57
CA LEU A 135 1.77 -7.46 15.20
C LEU A 135 2.81 -8.32 14.46
N ARG A 136 3.06 -9.54 14.95
CA ARG A 136 3.98 -10.47 14.28
C ARG A 136 3.49 -10.87 12.90
N THR A 137 2.20 -11.17 12.76
CA THR A 137 1.56 -11.48 11.46
C THR A 137 1.66 -10.31 10.49
N LEU A 138 1.35 -9.09 10.94
CA LEU A 138 1.46 -7.87 10.16
C LEU A 138 2.91 -7.63 9.70
N LEU A 139 3.87 -7.70 10.62
CA LEU A 139 5.27 -7.47 10.30
C LEU A 139 5.84 -8.54 9.36
N ALA A 140 5.48 -9.81 9.53
CA ALA A 140 5.90 -10.89 8.63
C ALA A 140 5.38 -10.71 7.20
N ARG A 141 4.18 -10.14 7.06
CA ARG A 141 3.58 -9.84 5.76
C ARG A 141 4.23 -8.65 5.07
N GLU A 142 4.47 -7.56 5.79
CA GLU A 142 4.95 -6.30 5.22
C GLU A 142 6.49 -6.24 5.13
N ILE A 143 7.19 -6.95 6.02
CA ILE A 143 8.66 -7.01 6.09
C ILE A 143 9.11 -8.42 5.73
N ARG A 144 9.21 -8.70 4.44
CA ARG A 144 9.58 -10.04 3.95
C ARG A 144 11.08 -10.30 3.96
N TYR A 145 11.91 -9.25 3.99
CA TYR A 145 13.35 -9.31 3.85
C TYR A 145 14.07 -8.53 4.95
N ALA A 146 15.25 -8.98 5.33
CA ALA A 146 16.05 -8.40 6.40
C ALA A 146 16.48 -6.96 6.07
N GLU A 147 16.74 -6.67 4.80
CA GLU A 147 17.20 -5.37 4.30
C GLU A 147 16.16 -4.25 4.43
N VAL A 148 14.88 -4.61 4.58
CA VAL A 148 13.78 -3.62 4.65
C VAL A 148 13.18 -3.46 6.04
N CYS A 149 13.82 -3.97 7.09
CA CYS A 149 13.35 -3.81 8.47
C CYS A 149 13.16 -2.33 8.89
N ASP A 150 13.90 -1.39 8.27
CA ASP A 150 13.81 0.04 8.52
C ASP A 150 12.60 0.72 7.84
N MET A 151 11.84 -0.04 7.05
CA MET A 151 10.57 0.45 6.49
C MET A 151 9.47 0.61 7.56
N VAL A 152 9.61 -0.02 8.71
CA VAL A 152 8.69 0.13 9.85
C VAL A 152 8.91 1.46 10.52
N ARG A 153 7.85 2.28 10.61
CA ARG A 153 7.96 3.63 11.16
C ARG A 153 6.69 4.05 11.90
N TRP A 154 6.89 4.83 12.95
CA TRP A 154 5.82 5.58 13.60
C TRP A 154 5.61 6.92 12.90
N VAL A 155 4.35 7.26 12.64
CA VAL A 155 3.93 8.55 12.08
C VAL A 155 2.86 9.19 12.94
N SER A 156 2.82 10.53 12.95
CA SER A 156 1.69 11.26 13.51
C SER A 156 0.64 11.43 12.43
N VAL A 157 -0.60 11.06 12.72
CA VAL A 157 -1.75 11.21 11.83
C VAL A 157 -2.83 12.05 12.50
N LYS A 158 -3.58 12.81 11.72
CA LYS A 158 -4.76 13.54 12.19
C LYS A 158 -6.00 12.70 11.97
N THR A 159 -6.79 12.50 13.03
CA THR A 159 -8.10 11.84 12.98
C THR A 159 -9.21 12.86 13.38
N PRO A 160 -10.49 12.52 13.21
CA PRO A 160 -11.61 13.32 13.73
C PRO A 160 -11.54 13.49 15.25
N ALA A 161 -11.00 12.51 15.97
CA ALA A 161 -10.84 12.54 17.44
C ALA A 161 -9.57 13.27 17.91
N GLY A 162 -8.71 13.73 16.99
CA GLY A 162 -7.45 14.42 17.29
C GLY A 162 -6.23 13.70 16.71
N PRO A 163 -5.02 14.18 17.06
CA PRO A 163 -3.78 13.53 16.57
C PRO A 163 -3.57 12.19 17.25
N ARG A 164 -3.08 11.20 16.48
CA ARG A 164 -2.68 9.88 16.96
C ARG A 164 -1.32 9.50 16.40
N ARG A 165 -0.59 8.67 17.15
CA ARG A 165 0.61 7.99 16.71
C ARG A 165 0.22 6.65 16.09
N ALA A 166 0.71 6.35 14.90
CA ALA A 166 0.39 5.11 14.20
C ALA A 166 1.63 4.48 13.58
N LEU A 167 1.70 3.16 13.60
CA LEU A 167 2.72 2.38 12.90
C LEU A 167 2.39 2.37 11.40
N THR A 168 3.38 2.47 10.54
CA THR A 168 3.21 2.37 9.09
C THR A 168 4.46 1.79 8.42
N PHE A 169 4.33 1.49 7.13
CA PHE A 169 5.41 0.99 6.29
C PHE A 169 5.70 1.99 5.19
N TRP A 170 6.95 2.40 5.02
CA TRP A 170 7.34 3.41 4.06
C TRP A 170 8.52 2.98 3.23
N ALA A 171 8.69 3.50 2.03
CA ALA A 171 9.85 3.24 1.21
C ALA A 171 10.80 4.45 1.21
N SER A 172 12.05 4.18 1.52
CA SER A 172 13.13 5.18 1.53
C SER A 172 14.03 5.02 0.31
N ALA A 173 14.41 6.13 -0.30
CA ALA A 173 15.37 6.12 -1.40
C ALA A 173 16.78 5.61 -0.99
N LYS A 174 17.09 5.60 0.30
CA LYS A 174 18.34 5.03 0.82
C LYS A 174 18.33 3.50 0.91
N GLN A 175 17.15 2.91 1.02
CA GLN A 175 16.96 1.48 1.30
C GLN A 175 16.58 0.68 0.07
N SER A 176 16.20 1.34 -1.00
CA SER A 176 15.83 0.65 -2.24
C SER A 176 16.19 1.51 -3.44
N PRO A 177 17.08 1.04 -4.30
CA PRO A 177 17.22 1.59 -5.66
C PRO A 177 15.89 1.51 -6.43
N LEU A 178 14.93 0.79 -5.90
CA LEU A 178 13.60 0.54 -6.44
C LEU A 178 12.59 1.69 -6.21
N THR A 179 12.98 2.78 -5.53
CA THR A 179 12.07 3.91 -5.23
C THR A 179 12.38 5.16 -6.05
N GLU A 180 12.62 5.01 -7.32
CA GLU A 180 12.78 6.14 -8.23
C GLU A 180 11.46 6.87 -8.47
N LYS A 181 11.54 8.15 -8.84
CA LYS A 181 10.38 8.89 -9.33
C LYS A 181 10.13 8.45 -10.77
N ILE A 182 9.25 7.46 -10.91
CA ILE A 182 8.89 6.89 -12.21
C ILE A 182 7.83 7.78 -12.86
N PRO A 183 7.98 8.18 -14.12
CA PRO A 183 6.95 8.85 -14.90
C PRO A 183 5.66 8.04 -14.95
N LEU A 184 4.49 8.70 -14.96
CA LEU A 184 3.20 8.00 -14.87
C LEU A 184 2.96 7.04 -16.04
N ASP A 185 3.43 7.37 -17.23
CA ASP A 185 3.27 6.50 -18.41
C ASP A 185 4.13 5.24 -18.29
N GLU A 186 5.36 5.36 -17.81
CA GLU A 186 6.23 4.23 -17.53
C GLU A 186 5.66 3.36 -16.39
N ALA A 187 5.19 3.98 -15.31
CA ALA A 187 4.51 3.27 -14.22
C ALA A 187 3.28 2.51 -14.71
N ALA A 188 2.50 3.11 -15.62
CA ALA A 188 1.33 2.47 -16.19
C ALA A 188 1.68 1.25 -17.06
N MET A 189 2.75 1.30 -17.83
CA MET A 189 3.26 0.17 -18.62
C MET A 189 3.68 -0.99 -17.71
N LEU A 190 4.49 -0.71 -16.69
CA LEU A 190 4.93 -1.71 -15.72
C LEU A 190 3.74 -2.38 -15.00
N ILE A 191 2.74 -1.58 -14.58
CA ILE A 191 1.54 -2.09 -13.92
C ILE A 191 0.68 -2.93 -14.87
N ALA A 192 0.54 -2.51 -16.13
CA ALA A 192 -0.28 -3.21 -17.11
C ALA A 192 0.27 -4.59 -17.51
N GLN A 193 1.59 -4.77 -17.49
CA GLN A 193 2.26 -5.98 -17.94
C GLN A 193 2.52 -6.99 -16.81
N ALA A 194 2.69 -6.50 -15.58
CA ALA A 194 3.14 -7.32 -14.47
C ALA A 194 2.03 -8.20 -13.89
N CYS A 195 2.32 -9.50 -13.82
CA CYS A 195 1.55 -10.49 -13.10
C CYS A 195 2.50 -11.51 -12.49
N GLY A 196 2.22 -11.92 -11.26
CA GLY A 196 2.98 -12.92 -10.53
C GLY A 196 2.04 -13.89 -9.79
N PRO A 197 2.57 -14.77 -8.93
CA PRO A 197 1.78 -15.78 -8.25
C PRO A 197 0.70 -15.21 -7.33
N ALA A 198 0.85 -13.97 -6.85
CA ALA A 198 -0.16 -13.29 -6.02
C ALA A 198 -1.15 -12.41 -6.82
N GLY A 199 -1.21 -12.57 -8.16
CA GLY A 199 -2.05 -11.77 -9.05
C GLY A 199 -1.28 -10.65 -9.76
N SER A 200 -2.00 -9.75 -10.46
CA SER A 200 -1.36 -8.68 -11.24
C SER A 200 -1.20 -7.38 -10.46
N CYS A 201 -0.28 -6.51 -10.93
CA CYS A 201 -0.17 -5.15 -10.41
C CYS A 201 -1.40 -4.30 -10.76
N ALA A 202 -2.03 -4.54 -11.91
CA ALA A 202 -3.27 -3.87 -12.30
C ALA A 202 -4.44 -4.24 -11.37
N GLU A 203 -4.54 -5.50 -10.93
CA GLU A 203 -5.50 -5.93 -9.91
C GLU A 203 -5.30 -5.20 -8.59
N TYR A 204 -4.05 -5.09 -8.15
CA TYR A 204 -3.71 -4.39 -6.92
C TYR A 204 -4.07 -2.90 -6.99
N LEU A 205 -3.76 -2.24 -8.11
CA LEU A 205 -4.17 -0.84 -8.34
C LEU A 205 -5.69 -0.71 -8.33
N HIS A 206 -6.40 -1.58 -9.06
CA HIS A 206 -7.86 -1.56 -9.14
C HIS A 206 -8.50 -1.70 -7.76
N ARG A 207 -8.11 -2.71 -6.98
CA ARG A 207 -8.63 -2.93 -5.62
C ARG A 207 -8.38 -1.73 -4.72
N THR A 208 -7.17 -1.16 -4.79
CA THR A 208 -6.80 0.00 -3.97
C THR A 208 -7.64 1.23 -4.33
N VAL A 209 -7.81 1.52 -5.64
CA VAL A 209 -8.60 2.67 -6.09
C VAL A 209 -10.08 2.48 -5.79
N SER A 210 -10.63 1.26 -5.92
CA SER A 210 -12.01 0.94 -5.59
C SER A 210 -12.30 1.17 -4.10
N ASP A 211 -11.46 0.62 -3.22
CA ASP A 211 -11.62 0.82 -1.76
C ASP A 211 -11.51 2.30 -1.35
N LEU A 212 -10.60 3.04 -1.97
CA LEU A 212 -10.49 4.48 -1.75
C LEU A 212 -11.76 5.22 -2.21
N ALA A 213 -12.34 4.84 -3.36
CA ALA A 213 -13.57 5.43 -3.89
C ALA A 213 -14.77 5.18 -2.96
N GLU A 214 -14.93 3.95 -2.46
CA GLU A 214 -15.98 3.57 -1.53
C GLU A 214 -15.92 4.39 -0.23
N ARG A 215 -14.71 4.79 0.17
CA ARG A 215 -14.47 5.65 1.34
C ARG A 215 -14.49 7.14 1.04
N ASN A 216 -14.81 7.54 -0.18
CA ASN A 216 -14.75 8.95 -0.63
C ASN A 216 -13.35 9.57 -0.51
N ILE A 217 -12.30 8.77 -0.58
CA ILE A 217 -10.90 9.22 -0.59
C ILE A 217 -10.43 9.30 -2.05
N TYR A 218 -10.23 10.53 -2.55
CA TYR A 218 -9.76 10.77 -3.90
C TYR A 218 -8.28 11.14 -3.91
N ASP A 219 -7.45 10.18 -4.33
CA ASP A 219 -6.02 10.41 -4.59
C ASP A 219 -5.83 10.77 -6.06
N ARG A 220 -5.47 12.03 -6.33
CA ARG A 220 -5.34 12.55 -7.69
C ARG A 220 -4.37 11.74 -8.55
N ASN A 221 -3.24 11.32 -7.97
CA ASN A 221 -2.20 10.60 -8.70
C ASN A 221 -2.66 9.18 -9.05
N LEU A 222 -3.31 8.48 -8.11
CA LEU A 222 -3.86 7.15 -8.38
C LEU A 222 -5.01 7.20 -9.38
N TRP A 223 -5.86 8.26 -9.32
CA TRP A 223 -6.92 8.46 -10.31
C TRP A 223 -6.37 8.67 -11.71
N GLN A 224 -5.31 9.43 -11.86
CA GLN A 224 -4.64 9.60 -13.13
C GLN A 224 -3.97 8.30 -13.59
N LEU A 225 -3.25 7.61 -12.70
CA LEU A 225 -2.56 6.36 -13.01
C LEU A 225 -3.53 5.28 -13.49
N GLN A 226 -4.64 5.03 -12.79
CA GLN A 226 -5.63 4.03 -13.20
C GLN A 226 -6.23 4.34 -14.58
N LYS A 227 -6.39 5.61 -14.94
CA LYS A 227 -6.86 6.03 -16.25
C LYS A 227 -5.84 5.67 -17.35
N ILE A 228 -4.56 5.91 -17.11
CA ILE A 228 -3.49 5.59 -18.07
C ILE A 228 -3.34 4.07 -18.19
N VAL A 229 -3.34 3.31 -17.07
CA VAL A 229 -3.31 1.84 -17.10
C VAL A 229 -4.47 1.27 -17.89
N ALA A 230 -5.68 1.81 -17.71
CA ALA A 230 -6.85 1.37 -18.48
C ALA A 230 -6.69 1.66 -20.00
N ALA A 231 -6.14 2.80 -20.37
CA ALA A 231 -5.85 3.12 -21.77
C ALA A 231 -4.77 2.18 -22.36
N THR A 232 -3.71 1.93 -21.61
CA THR A 232 -2.64 0.99 -21.99
C THR A 232 -3.22 -0.41 -22.22
N LEU A 233 -4.04 -0.93 -21.29
CA LEU A 233 -4.65 -2.26 -21.42
C LEU A 233 -5.61 -2.37 -22.61
N ARG A 234 -6.30 -1.30 -22.99
CA ARG A 234 -7.14 -1.29 -24.20
C ARG A 234 -6.33 -1.33 -25.49
N ALA A 235 -5.13 -0.73 -25.48
CA ALA A 235 -4.23 -0.69 -26.63
C ALA A 235 -3.43 -1.99 -26.82
N LEU A 236 -3.26 -2.78 -25.78
CA LEU A 236 -2.58 -4.08 -25.87
C LEU A 236 -3.46 -5.12 -26.60
N PRO A 237 -2.87 -6.01 -27.41
CA PRO A 237 -3.58 -7.12 -28.02
C PRO A 237 -4.35 -7.94 -26.99
N GLN A 238 -5.50 -8.48 -27.37
CA GLN A 238 -6.18 -9.48 -26.56
C GLN A 238 -5.49 -10.83 -26.80
N ASN A 239 -4.87 -11.39 -25.77
CA ASN A 239 -4.35 -12.75 -25.82
C ASN A 239 -5.48 -13.75 -25.71
#